data_5c02f49d616b5d53f2c4d7e547357f9d
#
_entry.id   5c02f49d616b5d53f2c4d7e547357f9d
#
_cell.length_a   1.000
_cell.length_b   1.000
_cell.length_c   1.000
_cell.angle_alpha   90.00
_cell.angle_beta   90.00
_cell.angle_gamma   90.00
#
_symmetry.space_group_name_H-M   'P 1'
#
loop_
_entity.id
_entity.type
_entity.pdbx_description
1 polymer ?
#
loop_
_entity_poly.entity_id
_entity_poly.type
_entity_poly.pdbx_seq_one_letter_code
_entity_poly.pdbx_strand_id
1 'polypeptide(L)'
;MTDRPTATQRPTGSGPGRLLVAVYGILALAATARGIYQVATKLDEAPVAYLLSLGAGLVYVVATIALATDRRTLAWWAVSIEMVGVLTVGLLSLVDVGDFPDETVWSAFGQGYGYVPLVLPFLGLVWLWRTGRTPDVPPASDDLG
;
A
#
# COMPACT_ATOMS: atom_id res chain seq x y z
N MET A 1 -26.12 -29.73 -15.85
CA MET A 1 -24.77 -29.30 -15.44
C MET A 1 -24.93 -28.18 -14.45
N THR A 2 -24.79 -28.48 -13.21
CA THR A 2 -24.73 -27.43 -12.18
C THR A 2 -23.29 -27.01 -12.03
N ASP A 3 -22.97 -25.82 -12.56
CA ASP A 3 -21.71 -25.18 -12.26
C ASP A 3 -21.66 -24.91 -10.76
N ARG A 4 -20.88 -25.72 -10.05
CA ARG A 4 -20.55 -25.44 -8.65
C ARG A 4 -19.75 -24.14 -8.65
N PRO A 5 -20.19 -23.11 -7.93
CA PRO A 5 -19.34 -21.96 -7.76
C PRO A 5 -18.08 -22.44 -7.01
N THR A 6 -16.97 -22.52 -7.73
CA THR A 6 -15.68 -22.58 -7.09
C THR A 6 -15.60 -21.36 -6.19
N ALA A 7 -15.30 -21.58 -4.90
CA ALA A 7 -15.09 -20.49 -3.97
C ALA A 7 -13.88 -19.69 -4.44
N THR A 8 -14.10 -18.76 -5.38
CA THR A 8 -13.08 -17.85 -5.89
C THR A 8 -12.80 -16.84 -4.81
N GLN A 9 -11.52 -16.65 -4.49
CA GLN A 9 -11.08 -15.54 -3.68
C GLN A 9 -11.66 -14.25 -4.29
N ARG A 10 -12.18 -13.37 -3.44
CA ARG A 10 -12.61 -12.05 -3.91
C ARG A 10 -11.42 -11.33 -4.53
N PRO A 11 -11.54 -10.80 -5.75
CA PRO A 11 -10.48 -9.98 -6.34
C PRO A 11 -10.16 -8.80 -5.44
N THR A 12 -8.89 -8.48 -5.28
CA THR A 12 -8.43 -7.37 -4.44
C THR A 12 -8.92 -6.01 -4.93
N GLY A 13 -9.22 -5.88 -6.22
CA GLY A 13 -9.75 -4.66 -6.84
C GLY A 13 -11.27 -4.57 -6.91
N SER A 14 -12.05 -5.42 -6.21
CA SER A 14 -13.52 -5.42 -6.21
C SER A 14 -14.12 -4.87 -4.92
N GLY A 15 -15.32 -4.29 -4.96
CA GLY A 15 -16.02 -3.76 -3.80
C GLY A 15 -15.21 -2.67 -3.07
N PRO A 16 -15.00 -2.76 -1.74
CA PRO A 16 -14.16 -1.84 -0.98
C PRO A 16 -12.71 -1.78 -1.47
N GLY A 17 -12.22 -2.83 -2.13
CA GLY A 17 -10.90 -2.86 -2.77
C GLY A 17 -10.75 -1.80 -3.86
N ARG A 18 -11.81 -1.44 -4.56
CA ARG A 18 -11.79 -0.34 -5.56
C ARG A 18 -11.45 1.00 -4.92
N LEU A 19 -11.98 1.26 -3.73
CA LEU A 19 -11.66 2.47 -2.99
C LEU A 19 -10.19 2.47 -2.55
N LEU A 20 -9.69 1.35 -2.05
CA LEU A 20 -8.27 1.19 -1.72
C LEU A 20 -7.38 1.46 -2.93
N VAL A 21 -7.67 0.85 -4.09
CA VAL A 21 -6.93 1.07 -5.33
C VAL A 21 -6.95 2.55 -5.74
N ALA A 22 -8.10 3.21 -5.63
CA ALA A 22 -8.23 4.63 -5.95
C ALA A 22 -7.37 5.51 -5.04
N VAL A 23 -7.40 5.27 -3.72
CA VAL A 23 -6.59 6.04 -2.75
C VAL A 23 -5.10 5.77 -2.96
N TYR A 24 -4.69 4.52 -3.14
CA TYR A 24 -3.31 4.18 -3.49
C TYR A 24 -2.86 4.84 -4.79
N GLY A 25 -3.72 4.87 -5.81
CA GLY A 25 -3.45 5.53 -7.09
C GLY A 25 -3.23 7.04 -6.95
N ILE A 26 -4.02 7.71 -6.13
CA ILE A 26 -3.86 9.15 -5.85
C ILE A 26 -2.53 9.40 -5.12
N LEU A 27 -2.20 8.62 -4.10
CA LEU A 27 -0.92 8.73 -3.40
C LEU A 27 0.26 8.40 -4.32
N ALA A 28 0.12 7.40 -5.19
CA ALA A 28 1.13 7.04 -6.17
C ALA A 28 1.45 8.21 -7.10
N LEU A 29 0.43 8.87 -7.64
CA LEU A 29 0.60 10.05 -8.50
C LEU A 29 1.23 11.21 -7.73
N ALA A 30 0.67 11.55 -6.57
CA ALA A 30 1.12 12.70 -5.79
C ALA A 30 2.55 12.53 -5.28
N ALA A 31 2.86 11.38 -4.67
CA ALA A 31 4.18 11.11 -4.11
C ALA A 31 5.25 10.96 -5.21
N THR A 32 4.93 10.29 -6.32
CA THR A 32 5.87 10.11 -7.43
C THR A 32 6.16 11.44 -8.12
N ALA A 33 5.13 12.23 -8.44
CA ALA A 33 5.31 13.54 -9.06
C ALA A 33 6.14 14.47 -8.17
N ARG A 34 5.83 14.52 -6.87
CA ARG A 34 6.59 15.30 -5.89
C ARG A 34 8.03 14.81 -5.79
N GLY A 35 8.24 13.51 -5.65
CA GLY A 35 9.57 12.90 -5.54
C GLY A 35 10.43 13.16 -6.76
N ILE A 36 9.90 13.00 -7.97
CA ILE A 36 10.61 13.31 -9.22
C ILE A 36 10.99 14.78 -9.26
N TYR A 37 10.05 15.67 -8.96
CA TYR A 37 10.33 17.12 -8.94
C TYR A 37 11.45 17.47 -7.96
N GLN A 38 11.39 16.97 -6.73
CA GLN A 38 12.37 17.23 -5.69
C GLN A 38 13.75 16.70 -6.05
N VAL A 39 13.83 15.47 -6.56
CA VAL A 39 15.09 14.85 -6.98
C VAL A 39 15.69 15.57 -8.18
N ALA A 40 14.87 16.00 -9.13
CA ALA A 40 15.34 16.68 -10.33
C ALA A 40 15.79 18.13 -10.10
N THR A 41 15.24 18.82 -9.11
CA THR A 41 15.45 20.28 -8.95
C THR A 41 16.12 20.70 -7.65
N LYS A 42 16.08 19.84 -6.61
CA LYS A 42 16.47 20.23 -5.24
C LYS A 42 17.26 19.16 -4.50
N LEU A 43 17.81 18.17 -5.20
CA LEU A 43 18.44 17.01 -4.55
C LEU A 43 19.47 17.38 -3.49
N ASP A 44 20.21 18.47 -3.69
CA ASP A 44 21.27 18.94 -2.80
C ASP A 44 20.74 19.51 -1.47
N GLU A 45 19.46 19.90 -1.41
CA GLU A 45 18.88 20.51 -0.21
C GLU A 45 18.55 19.47 0.87
N ALA A 46 17.95 18.33 0.47
CA ALA A 46 17.55 17.25 1.39
C ALA A 46 17.57 15.88 0.67
N PRO A 47 18.73 15.34 0.31
CA PRO A 47 18.82 14.15 -0.53
C PRO A 47 18.11 12.95 0.05
N VAL A 48 18.24 12.69 1.35
CA VAL A 48 17.61 11.56 2.03
C VAL A 48 16.09 11.67 1.97
N ALA A 49 15.53 12.82 2.32
CA ALA A 49 14.09 13.05 2.31
C ALA A 49 13.49 12.90 0.90
N TYR A 50 14.17 13.42 -0.12
CA TYR A 50 13.69 13.39 -1.50
C TYR A 50 13.77 11.99 -2.12
N LEU A 51 14.84 11.25 -1.83
CA LEU A 51 14.96 9.86 -2.27
C LEU A 51 13.94 8.95 -1.56
N LEU A 52 13.67 9.18 -0.27
CA LEU A 52 12.61 8.48 0.44
C LEU A 52 11.23 8.80 -0.12
N SER A 53 10.96 10.06 -0.47
CA SER A 53 9.70 10.46 -1.12
C SER A 53 9.49 9.77 -2.47
N LEU A 54 10.54 9.71 -3.29
CA LEU A 54 10.49 8.98 -4.56
C LEU A 54 10.29 7.48 -4.34
N GLY A 55 11.03 6.90 -3.39
CA GLY A 55 10.88 5.49 -3.01
C GLY A 55 9.46 5.15 -2.54
N ALA A 56 8.88 6.02 -1.70
CA ALA A 56 7.49 5.89 -1.26
C ALA A 56 6.51 5.94 -2.44
N GLY A 57 6.72 6.87 -3.38
CA GLY A 57 5.93 6.94 -4.60
C GLY A 57 5.95 5.64 -5.40
N LEU A 58 7.12 5.04 -5.57
CA LEU A 58 7.29 3.75 -6.25
C LEU A 58 6.56 2.61 -5.50
N VAL A 59 6.63 2.58 -4.17
CA VAL A 59 5.89 1.61 -3.36
C VAL A 59 4.38 1.76 -3.59
N TYR A 60 3.85 2.98 -3.61
CA TYR A 60 2.44 3.23 -3.91
C TYR A 60 2.04 2.81 -5.33
N VAL A 61 2.90 3.04 -6.32
CA VAL A 61 2.65 2.57 -7.71
C VAL A 61 2.56 1.05 -7.74
N VAL A 62 3.51 0.36 -7.10
CA VAL A 62 3.52 -1.11 -7.05
C VAL A 62 2.29 -1.63 -6.31
N ALA A 63 1.94 -1.05 -5.16
CA ALA A 63 0.75 -1.42 -4.39
C ALA A 63 -0.54 -1.22 -5.21
N THR A 64 -0.67 -0.09 -5.91
CA THR A 64 -1.81 0.21 -6.78
C THR A 64 -1.97 -0.84 -7.87
N ILE A 65 -0.89 -1.13 -8.60
CA ILE A 65 -0.92 -2.12 -9.68
C ILE A 65 -1.20 -3.52 -9.13
N ALA A 66 -0.55 -3.90 -8.04
CA ALA A 66 -0.72 -5.22 -7.44
C ALA A 66 -2.16 -5.45 -6.94
N LEU A 67 -2.75 -4.46 -6.29
CA LEU A 67 -4.15 -4.53 -5.83
C LEU A 67 -5.13 -4.50 -7.00
N ALA A 68 -4.89 -3.67 -8.02
CA ALA A 68 -5.76 -3.58 -9.20
C ALA A 68 -5.73 -4.84 -10.06
N THR A 69 -4.59 -5.55 -10.10
CA THR A 69 -4.39 -6.75 -10.93
C THR A 69 -4.47 -8.06 -10.16
N ASP A 70 -4.90 -8.01 -8.91
CA ASP A 70 -5.02 -9.17 -8.01
C ASP A 70 -3.71 -9.96 -7.81
N ARG A 71 -2.59 -9.29 -7.86
CA ARG A 71 -1.27 -9.86 -7.55
C ARG A 71 -1.04 -9.85 -6.04
N ARG A 72 -1.68 -10.77 -5.34
CA ARG A 72 -1.73 -10.78 -3.87
C ARG A 72 -0.37 -10.82 -3.19
N THR A 73 0.54 -11.66 -3.64
CA THR A 73 1.90 -11.75 -3.07
C THR A 73 2.63 -10.42 -3.18
N LEU A 74 2.57 -9.79 -4.36
CA LEU A 74 3.19 -8.48 -4.59
C LEU A 74 2.52 -7.38 -3.75
N ALA A 75 1.19 -7.42 -3.63
CA ALA A 75 0.44 -6.50 -2.79
C ALA A 75 0.83 -6.64 -1.31
N TRP A 76 0.96 -7.87 -0.80
CA TRP A 76 1.43 -8.12 0.55
C TRP A 76 2.81 -7.51 0.81
N TRP A 77 3.75 -7.70 -0.11
CA TRP A 77 5.09 -7.10 0.01
C TRP A 77 5.05 -5.58 -0.03
N ALA A 78 4.36 -5.00 -1.01
CA ALA A 78 4.29 -3.54 -1.18
C ALA A 78 3.64 -2.86 0.03
N VAL A 79 2.50 -3.37 0.50
CA VAL A 79 1.78 -2.81 1.66
C VAL A 79 2.55 -3.02 2.96
N SER A 80 3.27 -4.14 3.10
CA SER A 80 4.13 -4.37 4.27
C SER A 80 5.34 -3.44 4.28
N ILE A 81 5.97 -3.20 3.14
CA ILE A 81 7.07 -2.24 2.99
C ILE A 81 6.57 -0.83 3.32
N GLU A 82 5.39 -0.45 2.85
CA GLU A 82 4.75 0.82 3.19
C GLU A 82 4.55 0.95 4.70
N MET A 83 3.99 -0.07 5.35
CA MET A 83 3.78 -0.08 6.80
C MET A 83 5.08 0.16 7.55
N VAL A 84 6.13 -0.58 7.22
CA VAL A 84 7.46 -0.41 7.83
C VAL A 84 8.01 0.99 7.51
N GLY A 85 7.86 1.44 6.28
CA GLY A 85 8.32 2.76 5.83
C GLY A 85 7.66 3.89 6.60
N VAL A 86 6.34 3.91 6.68
CA VAL A 86 5.61 4.99 7.37
C VAL A 86 5.89 5.00 8.87
N LEU A 87 6.03 3.84 9.51
CA LEU A 87 6.36 3.77 10.93
C LEU A 87 7.80 4.22 11.19
N THR A 88 8.76 3.74 10.39
CA THR A 88 10.18 4.06 10.56
C THR A 88 10.46 5.53 10.23
N VAL A 89 10.06 5.98 9.06
CA VAL A 89 10.28 7.37 8.63
C VAL A 89 9.47 8.34 9.47
N GLY A 90 8.23 7.95 9.84
CA GLY A 90 7.40 8.73 10.74
C GLY A 90 8.07 8.98 12.09
N LEU A 91 8.65 7.94 12.67
CA LEU A 91 9.37 8.06 13.94
C LEU A 91 10.68 8.84 13.80
N LEU A 92 11.49 8.52 12.79
CA LEU A 92 12.77 9.20 12.56
C LEU A 92 12.59 10.69 12.31
N SER A 93 11.58 11.09 11.55
CA SER A 93 11.31 12.50 11.27
C SER A 93 10.89 13.32 12.49
N LEU A 94 10.45 12.66 13.57
CA LEU A 94 10.16 13.32 14.84
C LEU A 94 11.39 13.46 15.75
N VAL A 95 12.36 12.55 15.61
CA VAL A 95 13.55 12.49 16.47
C VAL A 95 14.72 13.24 15.83
N ASP A 96 14.88 13.15 14.53
CA ASP A 96 15.99 13.74 13.78
C ASP A 96 15.51 14.76 12.76
N VAL A 97 15.22 15.94 13.23
CA VAL A 97 14.76 17.07 12.38
C VAL A 97 15.86 17.54 11.43
N GLY A 98 17.14 17.26 11.74
CA GLY A 98 18.30 17.72 10.95
C GLY A 98 18.41 17.05 9.58
N ASP A 99 18.16 15.74 9.52
CA ASP A 99 18.21 14.95 8.27
C ASP A 99 16.90 15.01 7.46
N PHE A 100 15.83 15.56 8.07
CA PHE A 100 14.53 15.73 7.43
C PHE A 100 14.11 17.20 7.40
N PRO A 101 14.91 18.12 6.78
CA PRO A 101 14.54 19.53 6.67
C PRO A 101 13.27 19.74 5.82
N ASP A 102 12.98 18.80 4.93
CA ASP A 102 11.75 18.77 4.14
C ASP A 102 10.93 17.51 4.43
N GLU A 103 9.61 17.66 4.43
CA GLU A 103 8.68 16.57 4.71
C GLU A 103 8.62 15.57 3.54
N THR A 104 8.74 14.29 3.88
CA THR A 104 8.40 13.18 2.97
C THR A 104 6.90 12.86 3.11
N VAL A 105 6.38 12.00 2.21
CA VAL A 105 5.00 11.51 2.33
C VAL A 105 4.78 10.69 3.61
N TRP A 106 5.84 10.15 4.22
CA TRP A 106 5.80 9.35 5.45
C TRP A 106 6.22 10.13 6.71
N SER A 107 6.74 11.35 6.56
CA SER A 107 7.16 12.17 7.70
C SER A 107 6.00 12.40 8.67
N ALA A 108 6.29 12.36 9.96
CA ALA A 108 5.29 12.46 11.03
C ALA A 108 4.06 11.55 10.76
N PHE A 109 4.32 10.32 10.32
CA PHE A 109 3.28 9.31 9.98
C PHE A 109 2.31 9.73 8.87
N GLY A 110 2.77 10.57 7.95
CA GLY A 110 1.96 11.08 6.85
C GLY A 110 1.06 12.25 7.22
N GLN A 111 1.43 13.04 8.22
CA GLN A 111 0.67 14.21 8.68
C GLN A 111 0.32 15.17 7.54
N GLY A 112 1.24 15.43 6.62
CA GLY A 112 1.02 16.29 5.46
C GLY A 112 -0.04 15.78 4.48
N TYR A 113 -0.44 14.52 4.60
CA TYR A 113 -1.47 13.84 3.80
C TYR A 113 -2.65 13.35 4.68
N GLY A 114 -2.93 14.04 5.78
CA GLY A 114 -4.04 13.71 6.66
C GLY A 114 -3.95 12.34 7.33
N TYR A 115 -2.74 11.85 7.59
CA TYR A 115 -2.45 10.52 8.14
C TYR A 115 -2.94 9.35 7.26
N VAL A 116 -3.33 9.59 6.03
CA VAL A 116 -3.73 8.54 5.09
C VAL A 116 -2.61 7.51 4.90
N PRO A 117 -1.31 7.90 4.76
CA PRO A 117 -0.21 6.95 4.67
C PRO A 117 -0.05 6.02 5.88
N LEU A 118 -0.50 6.42 7.06
CA LEU A 118 -0.51 5.56 8.25
C LEU A 118 -1.69 4.59 8.24
N VAL A 119 -2.88 5.08 7.93
CA VAL A 119 -4.13 4.28 7.98
C VAL A 119 -4.22 3.31 6.81
N LEU A 120 -3.76 3.71 5.63
CA LEU A 120 -3.94 2.98 4.39
C LEU A 120 -3.30 1.58 4.41
N PRO A 121 -2.05 1.38 4.88
CA PRO A 121 -1.47 0.04 4.93
C PRO A 121 -2.16 -0.89 5.93
N PHE A 122 -2.70 -0.37 7.04
CA PHE A 122 -3.54 -1.16 7.94
C PHE A 122 -4.77 -1.69 7.21
N LEU A 123 -5.49 -0.82 6.51
CA LEU A 123 -6.66 -1.19 5.74
C LEU A 123 -6.29 -2.15 4.59
N GLY A 124 -5.18 -1.91 3.93
CA GLY A 124 -4.66 -2.78 2.86
C GLY A 124 -4.33 -4.18 3.37
N LEU A 125 -3.64 -4.30 4.49
CA LEU A 125 -3.30 -5.60 5.10
C LEU A 125 -4.56 -6.34 5.57
N VAL A 126 -5.49 -5.65 6.23
CA VAL A 126 -6.78 -6.23 6.66
C VAL A 126 -7.57 -6.70 5.44
N TRP A 127 -7.62 -5.91 4.38
CA TRP A 127 -8.31 -6.27 3.14
C TRP A 127 -7.71 -7.50 2.48
N LEU A 128 -6.38 -7.55 2.34
CA LEU A 128 -5.66 -8.71 1.80
C LEU A 128 -5.90 -9.96 2.64
N TRP A 129 -5.89 -9.83 3.95
CA TRP A 129 -6.14 -10.94 4.85
C TRP A 129 -7.58 -11.46 4.76
N ARG A 130 -8.56 -10.55 4.73
CA ARG A 130 -9.98 -10.91 4.63
C ARG A 130 -10.33 -11.56 3.30
N THR A 131 -9.80 -11.03 2.20
CA THR A 131 -10.08 -11.53 0.84
C THR A 131 -9.29 -12.79 0.51
N GLY A 132 -8.22 -13.09 1.25
CA GLY A 132 -7.42 -14.30 1.10
C GLY A 132 -7.96 -15.52 1.82
N ARG A 133 -8.93 -15.36 2.74
CA ARG A 133 -9.58 -16.48 3.39
C ARG A 133 -10.61 -17.07 2.44
N THR A 134 -10.27 -18.20 1.85
CA THR A 134 -11.28 -19.11 1.31
C THR A 134 -12.04 -19.69 2.47
N PRO A 135 -13.40 -19.65 2.47
CA PRO A 135 -14.16 -20.47 3.39
C PRO A 135 -13.73 -21.92 3.16
N ASP A 136 -13.34 -22.62 4.23
CA ASP A 136 -13.16 -24.06 4.18
C ASP A 136 -14.53 -24.66 3.81
N VAL A 137 -14.70 -24.95 2.54
CA VAL A 137 -15.83 -25.79 2.10
C VAL A 137 -15.46 -27.20 2.54
N PRO A 138 -16.16 -27.78 3.51
CA PRO A 138 -15.91 -29.15 3.88
C PRO A 138 -16.03 -30.01 2.62
N PRO A 139 -15.14 -31.00 2.43
CA PRO A 139 -15.28 -31.91 1.31
C PRO A 139 -16.70 -32.47 1.32
N ALA A 140 -17.36 -32.43 0.15
CA ALA A 140 -18.66 -33.06 0.01
C ALA A 140 -18.52 -34.48 0.49
N SER A 141 -19.23 -34.83 1.56
CA SER A 141 -19.33 -36.21 2.00
C SER A 141 -19.93 -36.98 0.84
N ASP A 142 -19.12 -37.82 0.21
CA ASP A 142 -19.61 -38.81 -0.73
C ASP A 142 -20.45 -39.82 0.06
N ASP A 143 -21.61 -39.37 0.53
CA ASP A 143 -22.64 -40.28 1.01
C ASP A 143 -23.32 -40.93 -0.21
N LEU A 144 -22.55 -41.76 -0.89
CA LEU A 144 -23.13 -42.78 -1.77
C LEU A 144 -23.42 -44.02 -0.95
N GLY A 145 -24.57 -44.01 -0.31
CA GLY A 145 -25.22 -45.20 0.16
C GLY A 145 -25.95 -45.91 -0.95
#